data_6f1a20f6086657bad077ca1327bf59cf
#
_entry.id   6f1a20f6086657bad077ca1327bf59cf
#
_cell.length_a   1.000
_cell.length_b   1.000
_cell.length_c   1.000
_cell.angle_alpha   90.00
_cell.angle_beta   90.00
_cell.angle_gamma   90.00
#
_symmetry.space_group_name_H-M   'P 1'
#
loop_
_entity.id
_entity.type
_entity.pdbx_description
1 polymer ?
#
loop_
_entity_poly.entity_id
_entity_poly.type
_entity_poly.pdbx_seq_one_letter_code
_entity_poly.pdbx_strand_id
1 'polypeptide(L)'
;MPAGPHRARHTRHRPMQILDAAATRAALPFHRLIPALQALFAAGCDVPPRHVHNVPAPGGGFTSLIMPAWVPGLCYGVKTVNVAPHNAARGLPGLHSTYLLYSATTGAPLAWLDGDQITARRTAAASALAASFLARPDARHLLLVGAGQVARLLPAAYRVVRPIHRVTVWARSADAAAALARQLGDDGFDARPATDLAAAVAQADVVSCATLATAPLVQGAWLQPGSHLDLIGSFTPAMREADDACFDSASLYVDTDEALAKSGDLLGPLGRGVISAASVRGTLAGLSRGDATGRRNAAARTVFKSVGTALEDLAAAMLVCGIDATTPSAGPA
;
A
#
# COMPACT_ATOMS: atom_id res chain seq x y z
N MET A 1 -24.91 41.24 -41.85
CA MET A 1 -25.14 40.65 -40.51
C MET A 1 -23.78 40.50 -39.83
N PRO A 2 -23.43 41.29 -38.78
CA PRO A 2 -22.15 41.09 -38.08
C PRO A 2 -22.28 39.93 -37.09
N ALA A 3 -21.29 39.04 -37.12
CA ALA A 3 -21.16 37.93 -36.18
C ALA A 3 -20.93 38.49 -34.78
N GLY A 4 -21.76 38.04 -33.83
CA GLY A 4 -21.66 38.41 -32.42
C GLY A 4 -20.44 37.82 -31.77
N PRO A 5 -19.89 38.44 -30.72
CA PRO A 5 -18.68 37.98 -30.05
C PRO A 5 -18.92 36.65 -29.32
N HIS A 6 -18.14 35.62 -29.68
CA HIS A 6 -18.03 34.40 -28.91
C HIS A 6 -17.58 34.76 -27.47
N ARG A 7 -18.48 34.69 -26.51
CA ARG A 7 -18.13 34.75 -25.07
C ARG A 7 -17.27 33.52 -24.75
N ALA A 8 -15.98 33.74 -24.63
CA ALA A 8 -15.07 32.78 -24.02
C ALA A 8 -15.61 32.46 -22.61
N ARG A 9 -15.98 31.22 -22.39
CA ARG A 9 -16.28 30.72 -21.03
C ARG A 9 -14.96 30.80 -20.26
N HIS A 10 -14.79 31.84 -19.45
CA HIS A 10 -13.74 31.88 -18.43
C HIS A 10 -13.96 30.68 -17.50
N THR A 11 -13.21 29.63 -17.70
CA THR A 11 -13.04 28.55 -16.71
C THR A 11 -12.50 29.20 -15.45
N ARG A 12 -13.34 29.40 -14.43
CA ARG A 12 -12.92 29.92 -13.14
C ARG A 12 -11.83 29.02 -12.61
N HIS A 13 -10.64 29.55 -12.44
CA HIS A 13 -9.52 28.87 -11.82
C HIS A 13 -9.96 28.46 -10.40
N ARG A 14 -10.17 27.15 -10.19
CA ARG A 14 -10.53 26.63 -8.87
C ARG A 14 -9.28 26.78 -8.00
N PRO A 15 -9.32 27.41 -6.82
CA PRO A 15 -8.14 27.54 -5.97
C PRO A 15 -7.63 26.16 -5.57
N MET A 16 -6.31 26.02 -5.44
CA MET A 16 -5.67 24.80 -4.95
C MET A 16 -6.23 24.43 -3.57
N GLN A 17 -6.63 23.18 -3.40
CA GLN A 17 -7.08 22.66 -2.11
C GLN A 17 -5.87 22.35 -1.22
N ILE A 18 -5.91 22.70 0.07
CA ILE A 18 -4.90 22.31 1.06
C ILE A 18 -5.60 21.45 2.10
N LEU A 19 -5.21 20.18 2.19
CA LEU A 19 -5.77 19.21 3.13
C LEU A 19 -4.68 18.76 4.10
N ASP A 20 -4.87 19.07 5.37
CA ASP A 20 -4.03 18.56 6.45
C ASP A 20 -4.24 17.03 6.67
N ALA A 21 -3.54 16.48 7.66
CA ALA A 21 -3.61 15.06 7.97
C ALA A 21 -5.04 14.59 8.32
N ALA A 22 -5.83 15.40 9.03
CA ALA A 22 -7.19 15.03 9.42
C ALA A 22 -8.14 15.04 8.22
N ALA A 23 -8.08 16.08 7.40
CA ALA A 23 -8.89 16.22 6.19
C ALA A 23 -8.51 15.16 5.13
N THR A 24 -7.20 14.92 4.91
CA THR A 24 -6.72 13.87 4.00
C THR A 24 -7.21 12.50 4.45
N ARG A 25 -7.10 12.18 5.75
CA ARG A 25 -7.61 10.92 6.31
C ARG A 25 -9.11 10.75 6.11
N ALA A 26 -9.90 11.77 6.38
CA ALA A 26 -11.35 11.73 6.25
C ALA A 26 -11.80 11.53 4.79
N ALA A 27 -11.05 12.06 3.82
CA ALA A 27 -11.33 11.93 2.40
C ALA A 27 -10.98 10.54 1.81
N LEU A 28 -10.28 9.68 2.56
CA LEU A 28 -9.78 8.37 2.12
C LEU A 28 -10.42 7.20 2.91
N PRO A 29 -11.76 7.05 3.01
CA PRO A 29 -12.36 5.88 3.65
C PRO A 29 -12.10 4.62 2.79
N PHE A 30 -11.83 3.47 3.42
CA PHE A 30 -11.38 2.26 2.72
C PHE A 30 -12.40 1.73 1.71
N HIS A 31 -13.70 1.83 1.98
CA HIS A 31 -14.76 1.39 1.05
C HIS A 31 -14.79 2.20 -0.27
N ARG A 32 -14.15 3.37 -0.32
CA ARG A 32 -13.95 4.16 -1.54
C ARG A 32 -12.54 4.03 -2.08
N LEU A 33 -11.52 3.98 -1.19
CA LEU A 33 -10.11 3.92 -1.59
C LEU A 33 -9.75 2.61 -2.29
N ILE A 34 -10.25 1.47 -1.78
CA ILE A 34 -9.97 0.16 -2.39
C ILE A 34 -10.49 0.08 -3.83
N PRO A 35 -11.76 0.44 -4.15
CA PRO A 35 -12.22 0.51 -5.53
C PRO A 35 -11.47 1.54 -6.39
N ALA A 36 -11.06 2.68 -5.83
CA ALA A 36 -10.27 3.67 -6.57
C ALA A 36 -8.88 3.14 -6.97
N LEU A 37 -8.21 2.41 -6.06
CA LEU A 37 -6.98 1.70 -6.38
C LEU A 37 -7.20 0.66 -7.47
N GLN A 38 -8.23 -0.18 -7.34
CA GLN A 38 -8.54 -1.21 -8.33
C GLN A 38 -8.78 -0.60 -9.71
N ALA A 39 -9.52 0.49 -9.79
CA ALA A 39 -9.80 1.18 -11.05
C ALA A 39 -8.52 1.70 -11.71
N LEU A 40 -7.63 2.34 -10.94
CA LEU A 40 -6.38 2.86 -11.51
C LEU A 40 -5.37 1.75 -11.83
N PHE A 41 -5.31 0.66 -11.04
CA PHE A 41 -4.51 -0.51 -11.41
C PHE A 41 -5.02 -1.18 -12.69
N ALA A 42 -6.33 -1.21 -12.91
CA ALA A 42 -6.91 -1.75 -14.15
C ALA A 42 -6.68 -0.83 -15.36
N ALA A 43 -6.89 0.47 -15.21
CA ALA A 43 -6.70 1.46 -16.27
C ALA A 43 -5.21 1.69 -16.61
N GLY A 44 -4.34 1.62 -15.59
CA GLY A 44 -2.93 1.98 -15.70
C GLY A 44 -2.70 3.49 -15.61
N CYS A 45 -1.45 3.85 -15.39
CA CYS A 45 -0.94 5.22 -15.47
C CYS A 45 0.58 5.17 -15.70
N ASP A 46 1.18 6.27 -16.09
CA ASP A 46 2.62 6.36 -16.24
C ASP A 46 3.28 6.53 -14.86
N VAL A 47 4.22 5.64 -14.56
CA VAL A 47 4.98 5.65 -13.30
C VAL A 47 6.47 5.54 -13.62
N PRO A 48 7.18 6.65 -13.78
CA PRO A 48 8.62 6.61 -13.98
C PRO A 48 9.35 6.17 -12.71
N PRO A 49 10.63 5.73 -12.83
CA PRO A 49 11.45 5.42 -11.67
C PRO A 49 11.51 6.60 -10.70
N ARG A 50 11.45 6.31 -9.39
CA ARG A 50 11.61 7.33 -8.34
C ARG A 50 13.00 7.94 -8.38
N HIS A 51 13.08 9.25 -8.14
CA HIS A 51 14.37 9.93 -7.94
C HIS A 51 14.77 9.83 -6.45
N VAL A 52 16.06 9.59 -6.21
CA VAL A 52 16.61 9.45 -4.85
C VAL A 52 17.74 10.45 -4.69
N HIS A 53 17.62 11.33 -3.70
CA HIS A 53 18.62 12.36 -3.40
C HIS A 53 19.02 12.28 -1.94
N ASN A 54 20.33 12.24 -1.69
CA ASN A 54 20.86 12.37 -0.34
C ASN A 54 21.13 13.86 -0.07
N VAL A 55 20.48 14.39 0.96
CA VAL A 55 20.63 15.78 1.39
C VAL A 55 21.46 15.78 2.68
N PRO A 56 22.76 16.08 2.58
CA PRO A 56 23.65 16.05 3.73
C PRO A 56 23.40 17.25 4.66
N ALA A 57 23.51 17.00 5.97
CA ALA A 57 23.48 18.06 6.98
C ALA A 57 24.39 17.69 8.17
N PRO A 58 24.91 18.68 8.93
CA PRO A 58 25.58 18.41 10.19
C PRO A 58 24.65 17.61 11.13
N GLY A 59 25.13 16.46 11.60
CA GLY A 59 24.36 15.56 12.46
C GLY A 59 23.39 14.59 11.73
N GLY A 60 23.56 14.40 10.37
CA GLY A 60 22.98 13.26 9.68
C GLY A 60 22.30 13.51 8.34
N GLY A 61 21.57 14.61 8.14
CA GLY A 61 20.83 14.85 6.90
C GLY A 61 19.65 13.91 6.69
N PHE A 62 19.15 13.80 5.44
CA PHE A 62 18.02 12.93 5.07
C PHE A 62 18.14 12.46 3.62
N THR A 63 17.44 11.37 3.31
CA THR A 63 17.22 10.91 1.92
C THR A 63 15.85 11.38 1.45
N SER A 64 15.82 12.12 0.34
CA SER A 64 14.58 12.54 -0.32
C SER A 64 14.24 11.61 -1.48
N LEU A 65 13.01 11.10 -1.49
CA LEU A 65 12.44 10.31 -2.57
C LEU A 65 11.38 11.16 -3.28
N ILE A 66 11.52 11.34 -4.59
CA ILE A 66 10.53 12.03 -5.42
C ILE A 66 9.87 10.98 -6.31
N MET A 67 8.56 10.82 -6.17
CA MET A 67 7.78 9.75 -6.77
C MET A 67 6.66 10.33 -7.63
N PRO A 68 6.92 10.61 -8.92
CA PRO A 68 5.91 11.10 -9.84
C PRO A 68 5.05 9.96 -10.40
N ALA A 69 3.79 10.29 -10.76
CA ALA A 69 2.92 9.46 -11.57
C ALA A 69 1.87 10.33 -12.27
N TRP A 70 1.38 9.93 -13.45
CA TRP A 70 0.35 10.69 -14.16
C TRP A 70 -0.55 9.82 -15.02
N VAL A 71 -1.79 10.29 -15.15
CA VAL A 71 -2.70 9.85 -16.21
C VAL A 71 -2.72 10.93 -17.28
N PRO A 72 -2.27 10.63 -18.53
CA PRO A 72 -2.19 11.62 -19.60
C PRO A 72 -3.50 12.38 -19.80
N GLY A 73 -3.41 13.71 -19.91
CA GLY A 73 -4.58 14.59 -20.11
C GLY A 73 -5.49 14.75 -18.89
N LEU A 74 -5.28 14.03 -17.77
CA LEU A 74 -6.14 14.06 -16.60
C LEU A 74 -5.44 14.71 -15.40
N CYS A 75 -4.46 14.05 -14.82
CA CYS A 75 -3.75 14.57 -13.66
C CYS A 75 -2.29 14.09 -13.61
N TYR A 76 -1.46 14.86 -12.93
CA TYR A 76 -0.07 14.58 -12.61
C TYR A 76 0.13 14.75 -11.11
N GLY A 77 0.72 13.77 -10.45
CA GLY A 77 0.94 13.79 -9.02
C GLY A 77 2.39 13.55 -8.65
N VAL A 78 2.85 14.16 -7.58
CA VAL A 78 4.21 13.98 -7.04
C VAL A 78 4.15 13.80 -5.54
N LYS A 79 4.61 12.64 -5.05
CA LYS A 79 4.92 12.46 -3.64
C LYS A 79 6.38 12.76 -3.38
N THR A 80 6.65 13.60 -2.39
CA THR A 80 7.99 13.77 -1.83
C THR A 80 8.03 13.13 -0.45
N VAL A 81 9.01 12.24 -0.21
CA VAL A 81 9.23 11.57 1.08
C VAL A 81 10.65 11.85 1.54
N ASN A 82 10.79 12.42 2.72
CA ASN A 82 12.09 12.68 3.36
C ASN A 82 12.29 11.67 4.50
N VAL A 83 13.28 10.81 4.38
CA VAL A 83 13.65 9.81 5.37
C VAL A 83 14.85 10.32 6.16
N ALA A 84 14.65 10.67 7.42
CA ALA A 84 15.63 11.26 8.32
C ALA A 84 15.82 10.37 9.55
N PRO A 85 16.63 9.29 9.48
CA PRO A 85 16.75 8.28 10.55
C PRO A 85 17.28 8.86 11.87
N HIS A 86 18.04 9.96 11.81
CA HIS A 86 18.61 10.62 13.00
C HIS A 86 17.59 11.50 13.76
N ASN A 87 16.38 11.70 13.23
CA ASN A 87 15.34 12.49 13.88
C ASN A 87 14.87 11.90 15.21
N ALA A 88 14.99 10.57 15.40
CA ALA A 88 14.63 9.92 16.67
C ALA A 88 15.37 10.51 17.87
N ALA A 89 16.66 10.87 17.71
CA ALA A 89 17.44 11.53 18.75
C ALA A 89 16.95 12.96 19.09
N ARG A 90 16.10 13.55 18.25
CA ARG A 90 15.50 14.88 18.42
C ARG A 90 14.02 14.81 18.82
N GLY A 91 13.49 13.62 19.05
CA GLY A 91 12.05 13.42 19.32
C GLY A 91 11.13 13.72 18.12
N LEU A 92 11.68 13.74 16.89
CA LEU A 92 10.94 14.01 15.67
C LEU A 92 10.67 12.72 14.88
N PRO A 93 9.61 12.68 14.04
CA PRO A 93 9.39 11.57 13.14
C PRO A 93 10.57 11.33 12.20
N GLY A 94 10.89 10.06 11.95
CA GLY A 94 11.96 9.68 11.02
C GLY A 94 11.55 9.79 9.54
N LEU A 95 10.28 10.12 9.25
CA LEU A 95 9.74 10.26 7.92
C LEU A 95 8.74 11.41 7.88
N HIS A 96 8.84 12.23 6.83
CA HIS A 96 7.89 13.28 6.50
C HIS A 96 7.56 13.20 5.03
N SER A 97 6.29 13.29 4.67
CA SER A 97 5.91 13.29 3.26
C SER A 97 4.79 14.27 2.93
N THR A 98 4.82 14.73 1.68
CA THR A 98 3.80 15.60 1.09
C THR A 98 3.40 15.06 -0.27
N TYR A 99 2.19 15.36 -0.69
CA TYR A 99 1.70 15.03 -2.01
C TYR A 99 1.14 16.27 -2.71
N LEU A 100 1.58 16.51 -3.94
CA LEU A 100 1.05 17.56 -4.82
C LEU A 100 0.37 16.92 -6.02
N LEU A 101 -0.86 17.36 -6.31
CA LEU A 101 -1.62 16.98 -7.48
C LEU A 101 -1.81 18.19 -8.39
N TYR A 102 -1.63 17.96 -9.69
CA TYR A 102 -1.72 18.97 -10.75
C TYR A 102 -2.65 18.50 -11.87
N SER A 103 -3.22 19.42 -12.61
CA SER A 103 -3.84 19.12 -13.89
C SER A 103 -2.78 18.73 -14.91
N ALA A 104 -2.90 17.56 -15.54
CA ALA A 104 -1.99 17.15 -16.62
C ALA A 104 -2.23 17.90 -17.93
N THR A 105 -3.32 18.67 -18.03
CA THR A 105 -3.62 19.49 -19.21
C THR A 105 -3.01 20.88 -19.11
N THR A 106 -3.04 21.50 -17.90
CA THR A 106 -2.67 22.91 -17.74
C THR A 106 -1.44 23.13 -16.86
N GLY A 107 -0.98 22.09 -16.14
CA GLY A 107 0.05 22.22 -15.11
C GLY A 107 -0.41 22.94 -13.83
N ALA A 108 -1.66 23.36 -13.74
CA ALA A 108 -2.16 24.07 -12.59
C ALA A 108 -2.21 23.16 -11.33
N PRO A 109 -1.76 23.63 -10.15
CA PRO A 109 -1.88 22.86 -8.92
C PRO A 109 -3.35 22.73 -8.52
N LEU A 110 -3.76 21.49 -8.20
CA LEU A 110 -5.12 21.15 -7.80
C LEU A 110 -5.24 20.95 -6.29
N ALA A 111 -4.27 20.24 -5.68
CA ALA A 111 -4.28 19.95 -4.26
C ALA A 111 -2.88 19.77 -3.69
N TRP A 112 -2.71 20.19 -2.43
CA TRP A 112 -1.66 19.77 -1.53
C TRP A 112 -2.27 18.89 -0.43
N LEU A 113 -1.70 17.69 -0.24
CA LEU A 113 -2.23 16.67 0.66
C LEU A 113 -1.14 16.20 1.63
N ASP A 114 -1.57 15.74 2.81
CA ASP A 114 -0.69 15.05 3.75
C ASP A 114 -0.22 13.71 3.16
N GLY A 115 1.07 13.59 2.87
CA GLY A 115 1.66 12.42 2.23
C GLY A 115 1.73 11.21 3.15
N ASP A 116 1.81 11.41 4.47
CA ASP A 116 1.88 10.32 5.45
C ASP A 116 0.53 9.59 5.54
N GLN A 117 -0.59 10.34 5.54
CA GLN A 117 -1.93 9.77 5.48
C GLN A 117 -2.18 9.04 4.15
N ILE A 118 -1.75 9.61 3.02
CA ILE A 118 -1.82 8.92 1.73
C ILE A 118 -1.05 7.61 1.82
N THR A 119 0.23 7.64 2.20
CA THR A 119 1.10 6.46 2.23
C THR A 119 0.54 5.36 3.13
N ALA A 120 0.14 5.69 4.36
CA ALA A 120 -0.36 4.70 5.29
C ALA A 120 -1.67 4.05 4.81
N ARG A 121 -2.62 4.88 4.34
CA ARG A 121 -3.95 4.40 3.94
C ARG A 121 -3.92 3.65 2.60
N ARG A 122 -3.17 4.15 1.59
CA ARG A 122 -3.09 3.45 0.30
C ARG A 122 -2.37 2.09 0.44
N THR A 123 -1.38 1.98 1.36
CA THR A 123 -0.69 0.73 1.64
C THR A 123 -1.66 -0.31 2.23
N ALA A 124 -2.41 0.05 3.28
CA ALA A 124 -3.42 -0.85 3.84
C ALA A 124 -4.52 -1.19 2.82
N ALA A 125 -4.91 -0.24 1.97
CA ALA A 125 -5.91 -0.47 0.93
C ALA A 125 -5.38 -1.40 -0.19
N ALA A 126 -4.11 -1.30 -0.59
CA ALA A 126 -3.50 -2.20 -1.58
C ALA A 126 -3.43 -3.65 -1.06
N SER A 127 -3.05 -3.84 0.21
CA SER A 127 -3.09 -5.15 0.88
C SER A 127 -4.51 -5.74 0.91
N ALA A 128 -5.51 -4.92 1.27
CA ALA A 128 -6.90 -5.36 1.27
C ALA A 128 -7.42 -5.65 -0.16
N LEU A 129 -7.03 -4.84 -1.15
CA LEU A 129 -7.34 -5.11 -2.57
C LEU A 129 -6.74 -6.44 -3.02
N ALA A 130 -5.47 -6.71 -2.72
CA ALA A 130 -4.85 -8.01 -3.02
C ALA A 130 -5.60 -9.16 -2.32
N ALA A 131 -5.95 -9.01 -1.05
CA ALA A 131 -6.71 -9.99 -0.29
C ALA A 131 -8.11 -10.25 -0.89
N SER A 132 -8.73 -9.27 -1.58
CA SER A 132 -10.01 -9.50 -2.27
C SER A 132 -9.92 -10.54 -3.38
N PHE A 133 -8.75 -10.74 -3.97
CA PHE A 133 -8.47 -11.77 -4.98
C PHE A 133 -7.82 -13.03 -4.39
N LEU A 134 -7.06 -12.88 -3.29
CA LEU A 134 -6.11 -13.89 -2.83
C LEU A 134 -6.49 -14.58 -1.52
N ALA A 135 -7.15 -13.90 -0.59
CA ALA A 135 -7.65 -14.51 0.64
C ALA A 135 -8.94 -15.30 0.38
N ARG A 136 -9.21 -16.34 1.20
CA ARG A 136 -10.48 -17.05 1.14
C ARG A 136 -11.66 -16.09 1.40
N PRO A 137 -12.81 -16.28 0.74
CA PRO A 137 -13.99 -15.43 0.94
C PRO A 137 -14.51 -15.44 2.39
N ASP A 138 -14.34 -16.56 3.09
CA ASP A 138 -14.77 -16.79 4.47
C ASP A 138 -13.70 -16.47 5.53
N ALA A 139 -12.56 -15.86 5.14
CA ALA A 139 -11.48 -15.49 6.06
C ALA A 139 -11.98 -14.50 7.13
N ARG A 140 -11.81 -14.86 8.42
CA ARG A 140 -12.33 -14.12 9.57
C ARG A 140 -11.27 -13.69 10.56
N HIS A 141 -10.12 -14.35 10.55
CA HIS A 141 -9.03 -14.12 11.48
C HIS A 141 -7.82 -13.53 10.80
N LEU A 142 -7.49 -12.28 11.16
CA LEU A 142 -6.30 -11.55 10.72
C LEU A 142 -5.25 -11.55 11.84
N LEU A 143 -4.05 -12.03 11.54
CA LEU A 143 -2.86 -11.82 12.35
C LEU A 143 -2.08 -10.61 11.80
N LEU A 144 -1.82 -9.64 12.65
CA LEU A 144 -0.89 -8.55 12.41
C LEU A 144 0.48 -8.90 12.97
N VAL A 145 1.50 -8.91 12.13
CA VAL A 145 2.90 -8.99 12.53
C VAL A 145 3.50 -7.59 12.41
N GLY A 146 3.59 -6.91 13.57
CA GLY A 146 3.92 -5.50 13.69
C GLY A 146 2.79 -4.69 14.33
N ALA A 147 3.13 -3.55 14.97
CA ALA A 147 2.20 -2.65 15.62
C ALA A 147 2.40 -1.18 15.19
N GLY A 148 2.90 -0.97 13.97
CA GLY A 148 3.14 0.36 13.40
C GLY A 148 1.89 1.01 12.81
N GLN A 149 2.09 2.16 12.15
CA GLN A 149 1.02 2.96 11.56
C GLN A 149 0.20 2.19 10.51
N VAL A 150 0.85 1.41 9.63
CA VAL A 150 0.16 0.60 8.62
C VAL A 150 -0.63 -0.53 9.30
N ALA A 151 -0.01 -1.26 10.25
CA ALA A 151 -0.65 -2.35 10.97
C ALA A 151 -1.98 -1.93 11.61
N ARG A 152 -2.06 -0.72 12.18
CA ARG A 152 -3.29 -0.16 12.79
C ARG A 152 -4.45 -0.01 11.81
N LEU A 153 -4.15 0.19 10.52
CA LEU A 153 -5.14 0.45 9.47
C LEU A 153 -5.63 -0.81 8.77
N LEU A 154 -4.82 -1.88 8.80
CA LEU A 154 -5.12 -3.14 8.10
C LEU A 154 -6.46 -3.76 8.48
N PRO A 155 -6.85 -3.90 9.78
CA PRO A 155 -8.12 -4.53 10.11
C PRO A 155 -9.33 -3.82 9.50
N ALA A 156 -9.35 -2.48 9.53
CA ALA A 156 -10.43 -1.69 8.93
C ALA A 156 -10.46 -1.82 7.39
N ALA A 157 -9.29 -1.92 6.74
CA ALA A 157 -9.19 -2.13 5.30
C ALA A 157 -9.64 -3.55 4.90
N TYR A 158 -9.17 -4.58 5.61
CA TYR A 158 -9.53 -5.97 5.35
C TYR A 158 -11.02 -6.26 5.59
N ARG A 159 -11.64 -5.60 6.60
CA ARG A 159 -13.08 -5.73 6.89
C ARG A 159 -13.96 -5.30 5.71
N VAL A 160 -13.47 -4.44 4.83
CA VAL A 160 -14.21 -4.03 3.62
C VAL A 160 -14.34 -5.18 2.62
N VAL A 161 -13.35 -6.06 2.54
CA VAL A 161 -13.26 -7.09 1.50
C VAL A 161 -13.46 -8.52 2.01
N ARG A 162 -13.30 -8.75 3.32
CA ARG A 162 -13.46 -10.05 3.99
C ARG A 162 -14.18 -9.88 5.32
N PRO A 163 -14.88 -10.87 5.84
CA PRO A 163 -15.62 -10.79 7.11
C PRO A 163 -14.68 -10.85 8.33
N ILE A 164 -13.59 -10.07 8.29
CA ILE A 164 -12.62 -10.02 9.40
C ILE A 164 -13.28 -9.40 10.63
N HIS A 165 -13.32 -10.15 11.72
CA HIS A 165 -13.78 -9.70 13.02
C HIS A 165 -12.82 -10.07 14.16
N ARG A 166 -12.00 -11.12 13.99
CA ARG A 166 -10.96 -11.52 14.94
C ARG A 166 -9.61 -10.99 14.47
N VAL A 167 -8.89 -10.30 15.36
CA VAL A 167 -7.55 -9.77 15.10
C VAL A 167 -6.59 -10.21 16.18
N THR A 168 -5.51 -10.85 15.80
CA THR A 168 -4.40 -11.13 16.71
C THR A 168 -3.26 -10.18 16.38
N VAL A 169 -2.62 -9.59 17.38
CA VAL A 169 -1.51 -8.67 17.20
C VAL A 169 -0.26 -9.25 17.82
N TRP A 170 0.76 -9.46 17.02
CA TRP A 170 2.09 -9.78 17.50
C TRP A 170 3.08 -8.67 17.11
N ALA A 171 3.93 -8.28 18.04
CA ALA A 171 5.02 -7.36 17.77
C ALA A 171 6.22 -7.70 18.67
N ARG A 172 7.42 -7.24 18.27
CA ARG A 172 8.64 -7.39 19.09
C ARG A 172 8.50 -6.78 20.49
N SER A 173 7.76 -5.68 20.62
CA SER A 173 7.34 -5.12 21.91
C SER A 173 5.96 -5.64 22.25
N ALA A 174 5.86 -6.43 23.34
CA ALA A 174 4.61 -6.93 23.86
C ALA A 174 3.64 -5.80 24.26
N ASP A 175 4.18 -4.70 24.82
CA ASP A 175 3.39 -3.52 25.18
C ASP A 175 2.76 -2.84 23.97
N ALA A 176 3.52 -2.73 22.86
CA ALA A 176 2.99 -2.18 21.62
C ALA A 176 1.90 -3.08 21.02
N ALA A 177 2.07 -4.41 21.07
CA ALA A 177 1.05 -5.36 20.65
C ALA A 177 -0.22 -5.24 21.50
N ALA A 178 -0.08 -5.17 22.82
CA ALA A 178 -1.19 -5.02 23.75
C ALA A 178 -1.91 -3.67 23.57
N ALA A 179 -1.16 -2.58 23.35
CA ALA A 179 -1.74 -1.26 23.11
C ALA A 179 -2.56 -1.23 21.81
N LEU A 180 -2.03 -1.81 20.74
CA LEU A 180 -2.76 -1.89 19.47
C LEU A 180 -3.99 -2.81 19.60
N ALA A 181 -3.88 -3.95 20.27
CA ALA A 181 -5.02 -4.83 20.46
C ALA A 181 -6.16 -4.15 21.24
N ARG A 182 -5.85 -3.36 22.29
CA ARG A 182 -6.88 -2.56 23.01
C ARG A 182 -7.55 -1.55 22.06
N GLN A 183 -6.77 -0.78 21.31
CA GLN A 183 -7.32 0.19 20.34
C GLN A 183 -8.26 -0.49 19.33
N LEU A 184 -7.87 -1.66 18.80
CA LEU A 184 -8.70 -2.40 17.86
C LEU A 184 -9.96 -2.98 18.53
N GLY A 185 -9.89 -3.30 19.83
CA GLY A 185 -11.07 -3.66 20.63
C GLY A 185 -12.08 -2.51 20.70
N ASP A 186 -11.60 -1.28 20.95
CA ASP A 186 -12.42 -0.07 20.94
C ASP A 186 -13.04 0.20 19.56
N ASP A 187 -12.34 -0.18 18.47
CA ASP A 187 -12.82 -0.11 17.08
C ASP A 187 -13.79 -1.27 16.71
N GLY A 188 -14.16 -2.13 17.68
CA GLY A 188 -15.15 -3.19 17.51
C GLY A 188 -14.62 -4.47 16.87
N PHE A 189 -13.34 -4.82 17.08
CA PHE A 189 -12.78 -6.13 16.75
C PHE A 189 -12.64 -7.01 18.00
N ASP A 190 -12.78 -8.36 17.86
CA ASP A 190 -12.25 -9.30 18.86
C ASP A 190 -10.73 -9.33 18.72
N ALA A 191 -10.06 -8.38 19.39
CA ALA A 191 -8.63 -8.16 19.24
C ALA A 191 -7.85 -8.60 20.47
N ARG A 192 -6.76 -9.36 20.27
CA ARG A 192 -5.92 -9.89 21.34
C ARG A 192 -4.44 -9.80 20.98
N PRO A 193 -3.56 -9.50 21.95
CA PRO A 193 -2.13 -9.62 21.73
C PRO A 193 -1.71 -11.11 21.76
N ALA A 194 -0.65 -11.44 21.02
CA ALA A 194 0.01 -12.75 21.07
C ALA A 194 1.46 -12.61 21.50
N THR A 195 1.93 -13.58 22.29
CA THR A 195 3.35 -13.73 22.68
C THR A 195 4.05 -14.82 21.86
N ASP A 196 3.32 -15.84 21.43
CA ASP A 196 3.81 -16.91 20.56
C ASP A 196 3.38 -16.66 19.12
N LEU A 197 4.36 -16.27 18.29
CA LEU A 197 4.13 -15.98 16.87
C LEU A 197 3.77 -17.23 16.08
N ALA A 198 4.42 -18.38 16.36
CA ALA A 198 4.19 -19.62 15.65
C ALA A 198 2.74 -20.11 15.83
N ALA A 199 2.27 -20.12 17.08
CA ALA A 199 0.89 -20.48 17.41
C ALA A 199 -0.12 -19.48 16.80
N ALA A 200 0.21 -18.19 16.76
CA ALA A 200 -0.66 -17.18 16.16
C ALA A 200 -0.76 -17.34 14.63
N VAL A 201 0.36 -17.60 13.94
CA VAL A 201 0.39 -17.86 12.48
C VAL A 201 -0.42 -19.11 12.15
N ALA A 202 -0.27 -20.18 12.93
CA ALA A 202 -0.98 -21.45 12.74
C ALA A 202 -2.51 -21.34 12.86
N GLN A 203 -3.04 -20.28 13.45
CA GLN A 203 -4.49 -20.07 13.64
C GLN A 203 -5.09 -19.03 12.69
N ALA A 204 -4.26 -18.29 11.94
CA ALA A 204 -4.71 -17.17 11.14
C ALA A 204 -5.16 -17.59 9.75
N ASP A 205 -6.25 -17.00 9.26
CA ASP A 205 -6.66 -17.08 7.85
C ASP A 205 -5.80 -16.17 6.98
N VAL A 206 -5.45 -15.01 7.53
CA VAL A 206 -4.61 -14.00 6.90
C VAL A 206 -3.51 -13.60 7.86
N VAL A 207 -2.25 -13.61 7.40
CA VAL A 207 -1.09 -13.11 8.13
C VAL A 207 -0.59 -11.90 7.37
N SER A 208 -0.63 -10.71 7.97
CA SER A 208 -0.13 -9.48 7.35
C SER A 208 1.06 -8.93 8.14
N CYS A 209 2.20 -8.85 7.47
CA CYS A 209 3.46 -8.39 8.02
C CYS A 209 3.73 -6.94 7.63
N ALA A 210 3.85 -6.06 8.63
CA ALA A 210 4.13 -4.63 8.43
C ALA A 210 5.24 -4.18 9.40
N THR A 211 6.46 -4.72 9.19
CA THR A 211 7.61 -4.52 10.07
C THR A 211 8.80 -3.90 9.31
N LEU A 212 9.84 -3.54 10.05
CA LEU A 212 11.14 -3.16 9.52
C LEU A 212 12.19 -4.26 9.77
N ALA A 213 11.75 -5.51 9.85
CA ALA A 213 12.63 -6.65 10.14
C ALA A 213 13.66 -6.87 9.01
N THR A 214 14.88 -7.25 9.41
CA THR A 214 15.97 -7.61 8.49
C THR A 214 16.29 -9.11 8.53
N ALA A 215 15.57 -9.86 9.38
CA ALA A 215 15.61 -11.31 9.47
C ALA A 215 14.17 -11.85 9.46
N PRO A 216 13.93 -13.05 8.90
CA PRO A 216 12.62 -13.66 8.81
C PRO A 216 11.93 -13.78 10.19
N LEU A 217 10.69 -13.35 10.27
CA LEU A 217 9.83 -13.50 11.44
C LEU A 217 8.84 -14.65 11.25
N VAL A 218 8.20 -14.73 10.08
CA VAL A 218 7.24 -15.78 9.75
C VAL A 218 7.94 -16.93 9.06
N GLN A 219 7.65 -18.16 9.51
CA GLN A 219 8.15 -19.39 8.92
C GLN A 219 7.06 -20.09 8.15
N GLY A 220 7.37 -20.58 6.93
CA GLY A 220 6.42 -21.25 6.07
C GLY A 220 5.83 -22.54 6.66
N ALA A 221 6.57 -23.21 7.56
CA ALA A 221 6.09 -24.37 8.30
C ALA A 221 4.91 -24.09 9.23
N TRP A 222 4.69 -22.84 9.62
CA TRP A 222 3.58 -22.44 10.48
C TRP A 222 2.30 -22.11 9.72
N LEU A 223 2.41 -21.82 8.39
CA LEU A 223 1.29 -21.40 7.57
C LEU A 223 0.35 -22.58 7.25
N GLN A 224 -0.93 -22.41 7.56
CA GLN A 224 -1.95 -23.40 7.28
C GLN A 224 -2.30 -23.47 5.79
N PRO A 225 -2.77 -24.64 5.29
CA PRO A 225 -3.43 -24.70 4.00
C PRO A 225 -4.57 -23.67 3.91
N GLY A 226 -4.68 -22.98 2.78
CA GLY A 226 -5.69 -21.96 2.57
C GLY A 226 -5.41 -20.60 3.17
N SER A 227 -4.29 -20.39 3.90
CA SER A 227 -3.91 -19.09 4.43
C SER A 227 -3.48 -18.12 3.32
N HIS A 228 -3.56 -16.83 3.63
CA HIS A 228 -3.03 -15.72 2.82
C HIS A 228 -1.94 -15.01 3.61
N LEU A 229 -0.72 -14.93 3.05
CA LEU A 229 0.40 -14.19 3.61
C LEU A 229 0.59 -12.89 2.83
N ASP A 230 0.50 -11.75 3.52
CA ASP A 230 0.66 -10.40 3.01
C ASP A 230 1.94 -9.78 3.59
N LEU A 231 2.90 -9.47 2.73
CA LEU A 231 4.24 -9.00 3.09
C LEU A 231 4.42 -7.54 2.65
N ILE A 232 4.35 -6.61 3.59
CA ILE A 232 4.39 -5.15 3.34
C ILE A 232 5.77 -4.57 3.65
N GLY A 233 6.40 -5.04 4.73
CA GLY A 233 7.50 -4.31 5.36
C GLY A 233 8.83 -4.36 4.60
N SER A 234 9.09 -5.40 3.83
CA SER A 234 10.35 -5.58 3.10
C SER A 234 10.34 -4.83 1.75
N PHE A 235 10.62 -3.53 1.77
CA PHE A 235 10.68 -2.67 0.59
C PHE A 235 12.12 -2.24 0.22
N THR A 236 13.14 -2.80 0.89
CA THR A 236 14.56 -2.67 0.56
C THR A 236 15.23 -4.04 0.56
N PRO A 237 16.39 -4.20 -0.12
CA PRO A 237 17.10 -5.49 -0.20
C PRO A 237 17.51 -6.07 1.17
N ALA A 238 17.78 -5.21 2.16
CA ALA A 238 18.21 -5.63 3.49
C ALA A 238 17.06 -6.09 4.39
N MET A 239 15.81 -5.78 4.05
CA MET A 239 14.65 -6.08 4.88
C MET A 239 14.06 -7.43 4.51
N ARG A 240 13.60 -8.18 5.54
CA ARG A 240 13.05 -9.51 5.36
C ARG A 240 12.07 -9.87 6.47
N GLU A 241 10.85 -10.29 6.11
CA GLU A 241 9.77 -10.64 7.04
C GLU A 241 9.45 -12.15 7.05
N ALA A 242 9.70 -12.87 5.94
CA ALA A 242 9.34 -14.27 5.76
C ALA A 242 10.56 -15.14 5.38
N ASP A 243 10.55 -16.41 5.79
CA ASP A 243 11.55 -17.37 5.37
C ASP A 243 11.26 -17.93 3.96
N ASP A 244 12.21 -18.71 3.41
CA ASP A 244 12.08 -19.28 2.07
C ASP A 244 10.92 -20.26 1.96
N ALA A 245 10.61 -21.00 3.02
CA ALA A 245 9.52 -21.97 3.04
C ALA A 245 8.12 -21.32 2.92
N CYS A 246 7.99 -20.01 3.14
CA CYS A 246 6.76 -19.28 2.89
C CYS A 246 6.40 -19.26 1.40
N PHE A 247 7.38 -19.36 0.51
CA PHE A 247 7.19 -19.31 -0.94
C PHE A 247 7.08 -20.71 -1.57
N ASP A 248 7.45 -21.75 -0.82
CA ASP A 248 7.36 -23.12 -1.29
C ASP A 248 5.90 -23.51 -1.50
N SER A 249 5.58 -24.03 -2.71
CA SER A 249 4.22 -24.44 -3.10
C SER A 249 3.14 -23.38 -2.96
N ALA A 250 3.52 -22.10 -2.73
CA ALA A 250 2.58 -20.98 -2.63
C ALA A 250 2.34 -20.33 -4.00
N SER A 251 1.17 -19.74 -4.15
CA SER A 251 0.87 -18.85 -5.27
C SER A 251 1.33 -17.45 -4.96
N LEU A 252 2.45 -17.03 -5.57
CA LEU A 252 3.08 -15.73 -5.34
C LEU A 252 2.52 -14.65 -6.27
N TYR A 253 2.17 -13.50 -5.71
CA TYR A 253 1.73 -12.30 -6.41
C TYR A 253 2.49 -11.08 -5.88
N VAL A 254 2.59 -10.04 -6.70
CA VAL A 254 3.26 -8.79 -6.34
C VAL A 254 2.38 -7.58 -6.67
N ASP A 255 2.64 -6.44 -6.04
CA ASP A 255 2.00 -5.18 -6.41
C ASP A 255 2.47 -4.73 -7.81
N THR A 256 3.78 -4.74 -8.02
CA THR A 256 4.44 -4.41 -9.29
C THR A 256 5.67 -5.29 -9.49
N ASP A 257 6.17 -5.40 -10.72
CA ASP A 257 7.39 -6.17 -11.04
C ASP A 257 8.64 -5.61 -10.33
N GLU A 258 8.61 -4.35 -9.88
CA GLU A 258 9.68 -3.76 -9.08
C GLU A 258 9.95 -4.50 -7.77
N ALA A 259 8.97 -5.23 -7.23
CA ALA A 259 9.13 -6.03 -6.02
C ALA A 259 10.27 -7.05 -6.15
N LEU A 260 10.45 -7.63 -7.35
CA LEU A 260 11.52 -8.59 -7.65
C LEU A 260 12.93 -7.97 -7.59
N ALA A 261 13.05 -6.66 -7.76
CA ALA A 261 14.32 -5.93 -7.74
C ALA A 261 14.56 -5.19 -6.41
N LYS A 262 13.54 -5.03 -5.56
CA LYS A 262 13.62 -4.17 -4.37
C LYS A 262 13.48 -4.91 -3.05
N SER A 263 12.67 -5.97 -3.00
CA SER A 263 12.33 -6.62 -1.74
C SER A 263 13.31 -7.73 -1.36
N GLY A 264 13.90 -7.63 -0.16
CA GLY A 264 14.73 -8.71 0.39
C GLY A 264 13.96 -10.01 0.63
N ASP A 265 12.62 -9.96 0.82
CA ASP A 265 11.76 -11.16 0.86
C ASP A 265 11.79 -11.95 -0.45
N LEU A 266 12.00 -11.28 -1.59
CA LEU A 266 12.08 -11.94 -2.89
C LEU A 266 13.51 -12.12 -3.37
N LEU A 267 14.38 -11.13 -3.20
CA LEU A 267 15.78 -11.17 -3.66
C LEU A 267 16.56 -12.33 -3.04
N GLY A 268 16.35 -12.61 -1.75
CA GLY A 268 16.98 -13.73 -1.08
C GLY A 268 16.58 -15.09 -1.68
N PRO A 269 15.29 -15.44 -1.72
CA PRO A 269 14.80 -16.66 -2.36
C PRO A 269 15.15 -16.78 -3.86
N LEU A 270 15.13 -15.67 -4.61
CA LEU A 270 15.58 -15.63 -6.01
C LEU A 270 17.07 -16.02 -6.14
N GLY A 271 17.92 -15.39 -5.32
CA GLY A 271 19.36 -15.66 -5.34
C GLY A 271 19.75 -17.09 -4.93
N ARG A 272 18.89 -17.78 -4.15
CA ARG A 272 19.06 -19.19 -3.75
C ARG A 272 18.34 -20.18 -4.65
N GLY A 273 17.61 -19.72 -5.67
CA GLY A 273 16.87 -20.58 -6.60
C GLY A 273 15.60 -21.21 -6.00
N VAL A 274 15.09 -20.72 -4.86
CA VAL A 274 13.84 -21.17 -4.25
C VAL A 274 12.63 -20.72 -5.08
N ILE A 275 12.70 -19.50 -5.63
CA ILE A 275 11.76 -18.96 -6.59
C ILE A 275 12.51 -18.43 -7.82
N SER A 276 11.75 -18.23 -8.89
CA SER A 276 12.21 -17.54 -10.10
C SER A 276 11.21 -16.41 -10.44
N ALA A 277 11.54 -15.56 -11.41
CA ALA A 277 10.58 -14.57 -11.90
C ALA A 277 9.28 -15.23 -12.40
N ALA A 278 9.38 -16.43 -13.00
CA ALA A 278 8.20 -17.22 -13.45
C ALA A 278 7.35 -17.78 -12.29
N SER A 279 7.85 -17.74 -11.05
CA SER A 279 7.04 -18.12 -9.87
C SER A 279 5.96 -17.08 -9.54
N VAL A 280 6.13 -15.83 -10.00
CA VAL A 280 5.12 -14.77 -9.85
C VAL A 280 3.95 -15.04 -10.79
N ARG A 281 2.76 -15.27 -10.23
CA ARG A 281 1.55 -15.60 -10.97
C ARG A 281 0.80 -14.38 -11.52
N GLY A 282 1.14 -13.21 -11.05
CA GLY A 282 0.57 -11.95 -11.51
C GLY A 282 0.87 -10.76 -10.61
N THR A 283 0.61 -9.59 -11.15
CA THR A 283 0.67 -8.31 -10.44
C THR A 283 -0.72 -7.88 -9.98
N LEU A 284 -0.78 -6.90 -9.08
CA LEU A 284 -2.06 -6.31 -8.65
C LEU A 284 -2.82 -5.67 -9.83
N ALA A 285 -2.10 -5.13 -10.82
CA ALA A 285 -2.69 -4.65 -12.07
C ALA A 285 -3.32 -5.80 -12.88
N GLY A 286 -2.61 -6.92 -13.05
CA GLY A 286 -3.14 -8.09 -13.74
C GLY A 286 -4.36 -8.71 -13.04
N LEU A 287 -4.35 -8.76 -11.71
CA LEU A 287 -5.53 -9.17 -10.92
C LEU A 287 -6.70 -8.20 -11.10
N SER A 288 -6.44 -6.90 -11.11
CA SER A 288 -7.49 -5.86 -11.24
C SER A 288 -8.14 -5.85 -12.62
N ARG A 289 -7.39 -6.19 -13.70
CA ARG A 289 -7.92 -6.32 -15.06
C ARG A 289 -8.58 -7.67 -15.34
N GLY A 290 -8.34 -8.69 -14.48
CA GLY A 290 -8.77 -10.06 -14.73
C GLY A 290 -7.81 -10.85 -15.64
N ASP A 291 -6.62 -10.34 -15.97
CA ASP A 291 -5.59 -11.00 -16.76
C ASP A 291 -4.88 -12.10 -15.94
N ALA A 292 -4.84 -11.94 -14.62
CA ALA A 292 -4.28 -12.91 -13.70
C ALA A 292 -5.40 -13.57 -12.88
N THR A 293 -5.33 -14.89 -12.76
CA THR A 293 -6.24 -15.65 -11.89
C THR A 293 -5.76 -15.55 -10.45
N GLY A 294 -6.62 -15.10 -9.54
CA GLY A 294 -6.35 -15.06 -8.12
C GLY A 294 -6.29 -16.43 -7.45
N ARG A 295 -6.86 -16.57 -6.26
CA ARG A 295 -6.91 -17.84 -5.52
C ARG A 295 -7.63 -18.95 -6.34
N ARG A 296 -6.95 -20.08 -6.53
CA ARG A 296 -7.47 -21.18 -7.37
C ARG A 296 -8.38 -22.16 -6.63
N ASN A 297 -8.12 -22.38 -5.34
CA ASN A 297 -8.91 -23.27 -4.49
C ASN A 297 -8.77 -22.92 -3.01
N ALA A 298 -9.60 -23.52 -2.16
CA ALA A 298 -9.65 -23.23 -0.74
C ALA A 298 -8.36 -23.60 0.01
N ALA A 299 -7.65 -24.66 -0.42
CA ALA A 299 -6.43 -25.13 0.25
C ALA A 299 -5.15 -24.42 -0.21
N ALA A 300 -5.18 -23.67 -1.33
CA ALA A 300 -4.00 -22.98 -1.84
C ALA A 300 -3.49 -21.94 -0.83
N ARG A 301 -2.18 -21.95 -0.55
CA ARG A 301 -1.51 -20.83 0.11
C ARG A 301 -1.22 -19.76 -0.91
N THR A 302 -1.53 -18.51 -0.59
CA THR A 302 -1.25 -17.34 -1.43
C THR A 302 -0.31 -16.40 -0.70
N VAL A 303 0.66 -15.87 -1.42
CA VAL A 303 1.59 -14.85 -0.91
C VAL A 303 1.45 -13.61 -1.78
N PHE A 304 1.28 -12.46 -1.13
CA PHE A 304 1.32 -11.15 -1.77
C PHE A 304 2.51 -10.35 -1.23
N LYS A 305 3.34 -9.84 -2.12
CA LYS A 305 4.46 -8.97 -1.75
C LYS A 305 4.26 -7.61 -2.38
N SER A 306 4.21 -6.56 -1.54
CA SER A 306 4.16 -5.17 -1.99
C SER A 306 5.42 -4.40 -1.62
N VAL A 307 5.83 -3.48 -2.49
CA VAL A 307 6.89 -2.49 -2.25
C VAL A 307 6.37 -1.06 -2.39
N GLY A 308 5.11 -0.92 -2.81
CA GLY A 308 4.42 0.35 -3.03
C GLY A 308 4.84 1.05 -4.32
N THR A 309 3.87 1.65 -4.98
CA THR A 309 4.05 2.37 -6.24
C THR A 309 3.42 3.76 -6.18
N ALA A 310 3.92 4.70 -7.00
CA ALA A 310 3.34 6.03 -7.12
C ALA A 310 1.93 6.02 -7.74
N LEU A 311 1.55 4.94 -8.45
CA LEU A 311 0.17 4.72 -8.91
C LEU A 311 -0.82 4.72 -7.73
N GLU A 312 -0.50 4.03 -6.63
CA GLU A 312 -1.37 3.96 -5.46
C GLU A 312 -1.55 5.34 -4.80
N ASP A 313 -0.47 6.11 -4.75
CA ASP A 313 -0.49 7.47 -4.22
C ASP A 313 -1.35 8.39 -5.11
N LEU A 314 -1.23 8.25 -6.44
CA LEU A 314 -2.02 8.99 -7.42
C LEU A 314 -3.51 8.64 -7.31
N ALA A 315 -3.86 7.35 -7.21
CA ALA A 315 -5.25 6.91 -7.04
C ALA A 315 -5.90 7.52 -5.78
N ALA A 316 -5.14 7.55 -4.67
CA ALA A 316 -5.60 8.17 -3.43
C ALA A 316 -5.83 9.68 -3.61
N ALA A 317 -4.89 10.39 -4.23
CA ALA A 317 -5.02 11.84 -4.48
C ALA A 317 -6.17 12.17 -5.44
N MET A 318 -6.35 11.36 -6.49
CA MET A 318 -7.50 11.47 -7.42
C MET A 318 -8.83 11.33 -6.68
N LEU A 319 -8.93 10.32 -5.80
CA LEU A 319 -10.13 10.11 -4.97
C LEU A 319 -10.44 11.32 -4.09
N VAL A 320 -9.42 11.91 -3.43
CA VAL A 320 -9.59 13.12 -2.60
C VAL A 320 -10.14 14.29 -3.43
N CYS A 321 -9.65 14.45 -4.66
CA CYS A 321 -10.06 15.55 -5.55
C CYS A 321 -11.33 15.26 -6.36
N GLY A 322 -11.93 14.07 -6.21
CA GLY A 322 -13.11 13.66 -6.98
C GLY A 322 -12.82 13.49 -8.48
N ILE A 323 -11.60 13.08 -8.82
CA ILE A 323 -11.17 12.77 -10.19
C ILE A 323 -11.34 11.26 -10.42
N ASP A 324 -12.07 10.90 -11.46
CA ASP A 324 -12.34 9.51 -11.81
C ASP A 324 -11.35 9.05 -12.90
N ALA A 325 -10.64 7.94 -12.62
CA ALA A 325 -9.72 7.32 -13.56
C ALA A 325 -10.39 6.76 -14.82
N THR A 326 -11.69 6.49 -14.76
CA THR A 326 -12.48 5.92 -15.87
C THR A 326 -13.07 6.98 -16.80
N THR A 327 -12.95 8.26 -16.45
CA THR A 327 -13.43 9.36 -17.31
C THR A 327 -12.48 9.50 -18.51
N PRO A 328 -12.94 9.28 -19.76
CA PRO A 328 -12.12 9.52 -20.92
C PRO A 328 -11.65 10.98 -20.90
N SER A 329 -10.35 11.23 -21.09
CA SER A 329 -9.89 12.58 -21.39
C SER A 329 -10.68 13.05 -22.63
N ALA A 330 -11.43 14.15 -22.51
CA ALA A 330 -11.97 14.79 -23.71
C ALA A 330 -10.77 15.09 -24.60
N GLY A 331 -10.62 14.30 -25.68
CA GLY A 331 -9.58 14.51 -26.67
C GLY A 331 -9.60 15.95 -27.15
N PRO A 332 -8.48 16.47 -27.67
CA PRO A 332 -8.46 17.80 -28.25
C PRO A 332 -9.50 17.86 -29.36
N ALA A 333 -10.44 18.82 -29.24
CA ALA A 333 -11.37 19.18 -30.30
C ALA A 333 -10.63 19.93 -31.39
#